data_ac3f254c4b17c6dac1be16204e897d17
#
_entry.id   ac3f254c4b17c6dac1be16204e897d17
#
_cell.length_a   1.000
_cell.length_b   1.000
_cell.length_c   1.000
_cell.angle_alpha   90.00
_cell.angle_beta   90.00
_cell.angle_gamma   90.00
#
_symmetry.space_group_name_H-M   'P 1'
#
loop_
_entity.id
_entity.type
_entity.pdbx_description
1 polymer ?
#
loop_
_entity_poly.entity_id
_entity_poly.type
_entity_poly.pdbx_seq_one_letter_code
_entity_poly.pdbx_strand_id
1 'polypeptide(L)'
;MNKETILQNKIREGVSDIAVTFRINVGGFKVGDRFISTGVPAGFSDLFGFRRSDGKAFFLEIKTETGYPSAKQKQFIKRMQENGALAGIARSIEDARRIING
;
A
#
# COMPACT_ATOMS: atom_id res chain seq x y z
N MET A 1 -18.27 -5.31 3.42
CA MET A 1 -16.84 -4.97 3.28
C MET A 1 -16.14 -6.16 2.64
N ASN A 2 -15.32 -5.92 1.62
CA ASN A 2 -14.65 -7.02 0.94
C ASN A 2 -13.41 -7.53 1.71
N LYS A 3 -12.92 -8.70 1.31
CA LYS A 3 -11.80 -9.37 2.00
C LYS A 3 -10.51 -8.53 2.00
N GLU A 4 -10.26 -7.80 0.91
CA GLU A 4 -9.06 -6.97 0.79
C GLU A 4 -9.11 -5.79 1.76
N THR A 5 -10.25 -5.13 1.89
CA THR A 5 -10.43 -4.03 2.83
C THR A 5 -10.27 -4.50 4.28
N ILE A 6 -10.82 -5.67 4.60
CA ILE A 6 -10.66 -6.28 5.93
C ILE A 6 -9.19 -6.54 6.22
N LEU A 7 -8.47 -7.08 5.25
CA LEU A 7 -7.03 -7.35 5.38
C LEU A 7 -6.23 -6.07 5.54
N GLN A 8 -6.54 -5.02 4.77
CA GLN A 8 -5.90 -3.71 4.92
C GLN A 8 -6.03 -3.20 6.35
N ASN A 9 -7.24 -3.27 6.91
CA ASN A 9 -7.49 -2.80 8.28
C ASN A 9 -6.75 -3.63 9.32
N LYS A 10 -6.69 -4.94 9.15
CA LYS A 10 -5.93 -5.84 10.03
C LYS A 10 -4.44 -5.51 10.00
N ILE A 11 -3.90 -5.27 8.82
CA ILE A 11 -2.48 -4.94 8.65
C ILE A 11 -2.16 -3.60 9.31
N ARG A 12 -2.98 -2.58 9.07
CA ARG A 12 -2.78 -1.27 9.70
C ARG A 12 -2.72 -1.39 11.22
N GLU A 13 -3.62 -2.14 11.80
CA GLU A 13 -3.64 -2.39 13.24
C GLU A 13 -2.42 -3.21 13.67
N GLY A 14 -2.12 -4.28 12.93
CA GLY A 14 -1.05 -5.23 13.26
C GLY A 14 0.37 -4.69 13.12
N VAL A 15 0.56 -3.51 12.51
CA VAL A 15 1.88 -2.86 12.39
C VAL A 15 1.94 -1.53 13.15
N SER A 16 0.90 -1.19 13.89
CA SER A 16 0.80 0.12 14.55
C SER A 16 1.88 0.38 15.59
N ASP A 17 2.48 -0.65 16.13
CA ASP A 17 3.60 -0.53 17.07
C ASP A 17 4.90 -0.06 16.40
N ILE A 18 5.09 -0.39 15.12
CA ILE A 18 6.34 -0.08 14.40
C ILE A 18 6.16 0.97 13.30
N ALA A 19 4.94 1.33 12.95
CA ALA A 19 4.68 2.17 11.77
C ALA A 19 3.46 3.08 11.96
N VAL A 20 3.52 4.22 11.28
CA VAL A 20 2.35 5.06 11.02
C VAL A 20 1.92 4.78 9.59
N THR A 21 0.68 4.33 9.42
CA THR A 21 0.16 3.85 8.14
C THR A 21 -1.04 4.66 7.70
N PHE A 22 -1.03 5.03 6.44
CA PHE A 22 -2.13 5.75 5.80
C PHE A 22 -2.73 4.90 4.68
N ARG A 23 -4.04 5.02 4.51
CA ARG A 23 -4.76 4.43 3.40
C ARG A 23 -5.08 5.50 2.39
N ILE A 24 -4.98 5.18 1.11
CA ILE A 24 -5.31 6.10 0.04
C ILE A 24 -6.17 5.43 -1.02
N ASN A 25 -7.08 6.19 -1.60
CA ASN A 25 -7.84 5.75 -2.77
C ASN A 25 -7.03 6.06 -4.02
N VAL A 26 -6.85 5.05 -4.88
CA VAL A 26 -6.09 5.17 -6.11
C VAL A 26 -7.02 5.33 -7.29
N GLY A 27 -6.62 6.13 -8.30
CA GLY A 27 -7.39 6.36 -9.51
C GLY A 27 -8.22 7.62 -9.44
N GLY A 28 -9.52 7.50 -9.68
CA GLY A 28 -10.40 8.64 -9.70
C GLY A 28 -11.87 8.24 -9.75
N PHE A 29 -12.73 9.21 -9.92
CA PHE A 29 -14.17 8.99 -9.96
C PHE A 29 -14.85 10.01 -10.86
N LYS A 30 -16.05 9.67 -11.32
CA LYS A 30 -16.87 10.57 -12.14
C LYS A 30 -17.83 11.38 -11.28
N VAL A 31 -17.92 12.67 -11.60
CA VAL A 31 -18.97 13.55 -11.08
C VAL A 31 -19.64 14.17 -12.31
N GLY A 32 -20.84 13.72 -12.65
CA GLY A 32 -21.48 14.06 -13.91
C GLY A 32 -20.63 13.57 -15.09
N ASP A 33 -20.23 14.48 -15.99
CA ASP A 33 -19.38 14.17 -17.14
C ASP A 33 -17.88 14.36 -16.86
N ARG A 34 -17.54 14.73 -15.63
CA ARG A 34 -16.15 15.03 -15.25
C ARG A 34 -15.53 13.84 -14.55
N PHE A 35 -14.28 13.56 -14.91
CA PHE A 35 -13.44 12.60 -14.19
C PHE A 35 -12.50 13.36 -13.24
N ILE A 36 -12.54 13.02 -11.96
CA ILE A 36 -11.71 13.65 -10.94
C ILE A 36 -10.66 12.64 -10.47
N SER A 37 -9.39 13.00 -10.64
CA SER A 37 -8.28 12.19 -10.16
C SER A 37 -8.11 12.37 -8.66
N THR A 38 -7.71 11.27 -7.96
CA THR A 38 -7.38 11.32 -6.53
C THR A 38 -6.02 11.97 -6.26
N GLY A 39 -5.25 12.27 -7.30
CA GLY A 39 -3.94 12.92 -7.18
C GLY A 39 -2.77 11.95 -7.11
N VAL A 40 -3.01 10.63 -7.09
CA VAL A 40 -1.95 9.63 -7.15
C VAL A 40 -2.06 8.82 -8.43
N PRO A 41 -0.93 8.35 -8.98
CA PRO A 41 -0.95 7.60 -10.24
C PRO A 41 -1.55 6.23 -10.07
N ALA A 42 -2.05 5.67 -11.18
CA ALA A 42 -2.47 4.28 -11.21
C ALA A 42 -1.29 3.37 -10.83
N GLY A 43 -1.57 2.34 -10.05
CA GLY A 43 -0.55 1.44 -9.53
C GLY A 43 0.02 1.83 -8.17
N PHE A 44 -0.35 3.01 -7.67
CA PHE A 44 0.04 3.42 -6.31
C PHE A 44 -0.46 2.40 -5.29
N SER A 45 0.33 2.14 -4.25
CA SER A 45 0.01 1.14 -3.24
C SER A 45 -1.22 1.51 -2.40
N ASP A 46 -1.89 0.48 -1.85
CA ASP A 46 -3.09 0.67 -1.02
C ASP A 46 -2.78 1.37 0.29
N LEU A 47 -1.64 1.03 0.88
CA LEU A 47 -1.18 1.59 2.15
C LEU A 47 0.22 2.16 1.96
N PHE A 48 0.49 3.25 2.67
CA PHE A 48 1.82 3.82 2.73
C PHE A 48 2.01 4.49 4.09
N GLY A 49 3.24 4.83 4.40
CA GLY A 49 3.51 5.49 5.65
C GLY A 49 4.99 5.56 5.96
N PHE A 50 5.31 5.60 7.22
CA PHE A 50 6.70 5.64 7.64
C PHE A 50 6.94 4.75 8.85
N ARG A 51 8.14 4.21 8.91
CA ARG A 51 8.63 3.41 10.03
C ARG A 51 8.94 4.34 11.20
N ARG A 52 8.44 4.00 12.39
CA ARG A 52 8.58 4.88 13.57
C ARG A 52 10.03 5.06 14.02
N SER A 53 10.86 4.04 13.84
CA SER A 53 12.23 4.07 14.34
C SER A 53 13.12 5.11 13.67
N ASP A 54 12.89 5.39 12.38
CA ASP A 54 13.77 6.26 11.60
C ASP A 54 13.04 7.12 10.55
N GLY A 55 11.72 7.03 10.47
CA GLY A 55 10.93 7.77 9.47
C GLY A 55 11.03 7.24 8.06
N LYS A 56 11.60 6.05 7.85
CA LYS A 56 11.77 5.50 6.51
C LYS A 56 10.42 5.18 5.88
N ALA A 57 10.19 5.70 4.67
CA ALA A 57 8.93 5.52 3.96
C ALA A 57 8.73 4.06 3.54
N PHE A 58 7.47 3.60 3.61
CA PHE A 58 7.11 2.29 3.08
C PHE A 58 5.82 2.36 2.29
N PHE A 59 5.68 1.41 1.36
CA PHE A 59 4.52 1.29 0.48
C PHE A 59 4.11 -0.17 0.42
N LEU A 60 2.87 -0.47 0.78
CA LEU A 60 2.35 -1.84 0.82
C LEU A 60 1.19 -1.99 -0.14
N GLU A 61 1.32 -2.88 -1.11
CA GLU A 61 0.22 -3.35 -1.93
C GLU A 61 -0.41 -4.55 -1.25
N ILE A 62 -1.69 -4.46 -0.92
CA ILE A 62 -2.36 -5.51 -0.17
C ILE A 62 -3.11 -6.43 -1.13
N LYS A 63 -2.82 -7.71 -1.04
CA LYS A 63 -3.49 -8.74 -1.84
C LYS A 63 -3.93 -9.88 -0.94
N THR A 64 -5.11 -10.40 -1.21
CA THR A 64 -5.56 -11.66 -0.59
C THR A 64 -4.79 -12.82 -1.20
N GLU A 65 -5.00 -14.04 -0.68
CA GLU A 65 -4.27 -15.25 -1.13
C GLU A 65 -4.33 -15.46 -2.64
N THR A 66 -5.47 -15.11 -3.26
CA THR A 66 -5.73 -15.38 -4.68
C THR A 66 -5.52 -14.16 -5.58
N GLY A 67 -5.27 -13.01 -5.01
CA GLY A 67 -5.06 -11.78 -5.78
C GLY A 67 -3.63 -11.66 -6.29
N TYR A 68 -3.47 -11.06 -7.46
CA TYR A 68 -2.17 -10.78 -8.06
C TYR A 68 -2.05 -9.31 -8.39
N PRO A 69 -0.86 -8.71 -8.19
CA PRO A 69 -0.65 -7.33 -8.55
C PRO A 69 -0.68 -7.13 -10.07
N SER A 70 -1.20 -5.98 -10.50
CA SER A 70 -1.13 -5.58 -11.90
C SER A 70 0.30 -5.21 -12.30
N ALA A 71 0.53 -5.07 -13.60
CA ALA A 71 1.84 -4.62 -14.10
C ALA A 71 2.19 -3.24 -13.56
N LYS A 72 1.20 -2.33 -13.48
CA LYS A 72 1.42 -0.98 -12.93
C LYS A 72 1.76 -1.01 -11.45
N GLN A 73 1.12 -1.88 -10.67
CA GLN A 73 1.42 -2.05 -9.25
C GLN A 73 2.83 -2.59 -9.04
N LYS A 74 3.24 -3.58 -9.83
CA LYS A 74 4.61 -4.14 -9.78
C LYS A 74 5.65 -3.06 -10.11
N GLN A 75 5.38 -2.26 -11.12
CA GLN A 75 6.26 -1.18 -11.54
C GLN A 75 6.39 -0.11 -10.45
N PHE A 76 5.29 0.24 -9.80
CA PHE A 76 5.31 1.19 -8.70
C PHE A 76 6.18 0.69 -7.54
N ILE A 77 6.00 -0.55 -7.13
CA ILE A 77 6.79 -1.17 -6.06
C ILE A 77 8.28 -1.12 -6.40
N LYS A 78 8.63 -1.51 -7.63
CA LYS A 78 10.01 -1.49 -8.09
C LYS A 78 10.62 -0.09 -8.03
N ARG A 79 9.88 0.91 -8.49
CA ARG A 79 10.35 2.32 -8.44
C ARG A 79 10.58 2.80 -7.03
N MET A 80 9.70 2.45 -6.10
CA MET A 80 9.87 2.85 -4.69
C MET A 80 11.13 2.21 -4.10
N GLN A 81 11.34 0.92 -4.38
CA GLN A 81 12.54 0.22 -3.94
C GLN A 81 13.81 0.84 -4.54
N GLU A 82 13.80 1.16 -5.82
CA GLU A 82 14.94 1.80 -6.49
C GLU A 82 15.28 3.17 -5.91
N ASN A 83 14.30 3.87 -5.36
CA ASN A 83 14.49 5.17 -4.72
C ASN A 83 14.76 5.07 -3.22
N GLY A 84 14.97 3.87 -2.70
CA GLY A 84 15.39 3.67 -1.32
C GLY A 84 14.25 3.49 -0.31
N ALA A 85 13.00 3.47 -0.76
CA ALA A 85 11.87 3.21 0.13
C ALA A 85 11.70 1.69 0.31
N LEU A 86 11.00 1.33 1.38
CA LEU A 86 10.58 -0.05 1.61
C LEU A 86 9.28 -0.25 0.84
N ALA A 87 9.17 -1.31 0.04
CA ALA A 87 7.95 -1.54 -0.72
C ALA A 87 7.77 -3.02 -1.03
N GLY A 88 6.53 -3.47 -1.09
CA GLY A 88 6.25 -4.85 -1.41
C GLY A 88 4.77 -5.18 -1.37
N ILE A 89 4.49 -6.44 -1.65
CA ILE A 89 3.14 -7.00 -1.60
C ILE A 89 2.96 -7.71 -0.27
N ALA A 90 1.93 -7.33 0.48
CA ALA A 90 1.62 -7.96 1.76
C ALA A 90 0.30 -8.72 1.67
N ARG A 91 0.34 -9.99 2.04
CA ARG A 91 -0.83 -10.88 2.10
C ARG A 91 -1.20 -11.22 3.55
N SER A 92 -0.43 -10.72 4.50
CA SER A 92 -0.58 -10.99 5.92
C SER A 92 0.08 -9.88 6.73
N ILE A 93 -0.21 -9.87 8.03
CA ILE A 93 0.47 -8.97 8.97
C ILE A 93 1.97 -9.28 8.97
N GLU A 94 2.35 -10.54 8.95
CA GLU A 94 3.75 -10.98 8.93
C GLU A 94 4.49 -10.47 7.71
N ASP A 95 3.87 -10.52 6.54
CA ASP A 95 4.44 -9.97 5.31
C ASP A 95 4.71 -8.48 5.45
N ALA A 96 3.71 -7.74 5.96
CA ALA A 96 3.82 -6.30 6.14
C ALA A 96 4.94 -5.94 7.13
N ARG A 97 5.03 -6.64 8.24
CA ARG A 97 6.08 -6.40 9.24
C ARG A 97 7.47 -6.68 8.66
N ARG A 98 7.59 -7.73 7.87
CA ARG A 98 8.85 -8.07 7.20
C ARG A 98 9.30 -6.97 6.24
N ILE A 99 8.39 -6.44 5.45
CA ILE A 99 8.68 -5.35 4.52
C ILE A 99 9.09 -4.08 5.28
N ILE A 100 8.35 -3.72 6.32
CA ILE A 100 8.63 -2.51 7.11
C ILE A 100 9.96 -2.64 7.85
N ASN A 101 10.29 -3.81 8.34
CA ASN A 101 11.54 -4.04 9.05
C ASN A 101 12.76 -4.11 8.11
N GLY A 102 12.53 -4.21 6.84
CA GLY A 102 13.58 -4.26 5.83
C GLY A 102 14.09 -5.66 5.63
#